data_7876f099e6054a7ab5b3fa6195c59d5d
#
_entry.id   7876f099e6054a7ab5b3fa6195c59d5d
#
_cell.length_a   1.000
_cell.length_b   1.000
_cell.length_c   1.000
_cell.angle_alpha   90.00
_cell.angle_beta   90.00
_cell.angle_gamma   90.00
#
_symmetry.space_group_name_H-M   'P 1'
#
loop_
_entity.id
_entity.type
_entity.pdbx_description
1 polymer ?
#
loop_
_entity_poly.entity_id
_entity_poly.type
_entity_poly.pdbx_seq_one_letter_code
_entity_poly.pdbx_strand_id
1 'polypeptide(L)'
;VQFKWHNNSYQTFNEFIQTLSHDKRKKIKQERKKIEKNGIFIERKLGSDISSEDIDFFYECYCETYRLHNSIPYLKKLFFLEVLKSMPNKLLLIIAKKGDMKIASAFNIIGEDTLYGRYWGALEFFSGLHFELCYYQGQEFCIENKIKYFEGGAQGEHKLARGFKPFNTYSNHFIANSDFR
;
A
#
# COMPACT_ATOMS: atom_id res chain seq x y z
N VAL A 1 -7.63 -3.20 16.39
CA VAL A 1 -8.00 -1.98 15.66
C VAL A 1 -7.17 -1.88 14.40
N GLN A 2 -7.80 -1.64 13.26
CA GLN A 2 -7.16 -1.36 11.98
C GLN A 2 -7.55 0.04 11.51
N PHE A 3 -6.95 0.48 10.41
CA PHE A 3 -7.16 1.82 9.87
C PHE A 3 -7.76 1.74 8.47
N LYS A 4 -8.86 2.48 8.28
CA LYS A 4 -9.60 2.55 7.01
C LYS A 4 -9.75 4.01 6.58
N TRP A 5 -9.47 4.28 5.31
CA TRP A 5 -9.79 5.53 4.66
C TRP A 5 -11.10 5.39 3.89
N HIS A 6 -11.91 6.45 3.89
CA HIS A 6 -13.21 6.51 3.23
C HIS A 6 -13.15 7.50 2.07
N ASN A 7 -13.47 7.02 0.88
CA ASN A 7 -13.70 7.86 -0.27
C ASN A 7 -15.13 8.42 -0.18
N ASN A 8 -15.26 9.67 0.23
CA ASN A 8 -16.54 10.36 0.29
C ASN A 8 -16.94 10.94 -1.08
N SER A 9 -16.74 10.17 -2.14
CA SER A 9 -17.02 10.55 -3.53
C SER A 9 -16.16 11.72 -4.05
N TYR A 10 -14.96 11.85 -3.52
CA TYR A 10 -14.00 12.86 -4.00
C TYR A 10 -13.74 12.67 -5.50
N GLN A 11 -13.65 13.78 -6.23
CA GLN A 11 -13.34 13.77 -7.67
C GLN A 11 -11.83 13.83 -7.91
N THR A 12 -11.06 14.38 -6.97
CA THR A 12 -9.61 14.50 -7.06
C THR A 12 -8.96 14.28 -5.70
N PHE A 13 -7.69 13.89 -5.71
CA PHE A 13 -6.89 13.81 -4.48
C PHE A 13 -6.76 15.18 -3.79
N ASN A 14 -6.71 16.27 -4.57
CA ASN A 14 -6.68 17.62 -4.00
C ASN A 14 -7.96 17.93 -3.24
N GLU A 15 -9.13 17.55 -3.73
CA GLU A 15 -10.40 17.69 -3.02
C GLU A 15 -10.36 16.94 -1.68
N PHE A 16 -9.89 15.69 -1.69
CA PHE A 16 -9.71 14.93 -0.44
C PHE A 16 -8.82 15.67 0.55
N ILE A 17 -7.62 16.11 0.16
CA ILE A 17 -6.71 16.74 1.10
C ILE A 17 -7.21 18.10 1.62
N GLN A 18 -8.12 18.79 0.91
CA GLN A 18 -8.77 20.00 1.40
C GLN A 18 -9.66 19.73 2.64
N THR A 19 -10.14 18.53 2.85
CA THR A 19 -10.91 18.15 4.05
C THR A 19 -10.04 18.01 5.30
N LEU A 20 -8.72 17.95 5.14
CA LEU A 20 -7.76 17.83 6.24
C LEU A 20 -7.37 19.22 6.80
N SER A 21 -6.87 19.24 8.04
CA SER A 21 -6.30 20.45 8.61
C SER A 21 -5.15 21.00 7.76
N HIS A 22 -4.90 22.32 7.87
CA HIS A 22 -3.83 22.99 7.13
C HIS A 22 -2.47 22.26 7.27
N ASP A 23 -2.10 21.87 8.48
CA ASP A 23 -0.79 21.25 8.74
C ASP A 23 -0.68 19.85 8.13
N LYS A 24 -1.75 19.03 8.20
CA LYS A 24 -1.79 17.72 7.55
C LYS A 24 -1.66 17.87 6.04
N ARG A 25 -2.43 18.77 5.44
CA ARG A 25 -2.38 19.07 4.00
C ARG A 25 -1.00 19.57 3.56
N LYS A 26 -0.40 20.49 4.32
CA LYS A 26 0.95 21.01 4.06
C LYS A 26 1.98 19.87 4.11
N LYS A 27 1.90 19.01 5.11
CA LYS A 27 2.80 17.87 5.27
C LYS A 27 2.69 16.88 4.08
N ILE A 28 1.49 16.51 3.67
CA ILE A 28 1.27 15.62 2.52
C ILE A 28 1.87 16.21 1.24
N LYS A 29 1.60 17.50 0.97
CA LYS A 29 2.18 18.19 -0.20
C LYS A 29 3.71 18.24 -0.17
N GLN A 30 4.31 18.45 1.00
CA GLN A 30 5.76 18.46 1.16
C GLN A 30 6.38 17.06 0.95
N GLU A 31 5.73 16.01 1.46
CA GLU A 31 6.18 14.62 1.28
C GLU A 31 6.17 14.24 -0.20
N ARG A 32 5.08 14.49 -0.92
CA ARG A 32 4.97 14.23 -2.36
C ARG A 32 5.99 15.04 -3.18
N LYS A 33 6.14 16.34 -2.88
CA LYS A 33 7.14 17.18 -3.53
C LYS A 33 8.58 16.71 -3.32
N LYS A 34 8.89 16.06 -2.18
CA LYS A 34 10.22 15.47 -1.96
C LYS A 34 10.46 14.28 -2.89
N ILE A 35 9.44 13.44 -3.13
CA ILE A 35 9.55 12.30 -4.06
C ILE A 35 9.84 12.81 -5.47
N GLU A 36 9.09 13.78 -5.95
CA GLU A 36 9.31 14.41 -7.26
C GLU A 36 10.72 15.03 -7.39
N LYS A 37 11.16 15.79 -6.36
CA LYS A 37 12.49 16.43 -6.36
C LYS A 37 13.66 15.44 -6.37
N ASN A 38 13.46 14.21 -5.87
CA ASN A 38 14.45 13.16 -5.93
C ASN A 38 14.45 12.42 -7.28
N GLY A 39 13.65 12.87 -8.26
CA GLY A 39 13.53 12.22 -9.56
C GLY A 39 12.91 10.83 -9.49
N ILE A 40 12.02 10.62 -8.50
CA ILE A 40 11.34 9.33 -8.32
C ILE A 40 9.99 9.40 -9.05
N PHE A 41 9.77 8.44 -9.93
CA PHE A 41 8.54 8.23 -10.67
C PHE A 41 7.77 7.04 -10.09
N ILE A 42 6.45 7.17 -10.03
CA ILE A 42 5.57 6.12 -9.53
C ILE A 42 4.76 5.55 -10.68
N GLU A 43 4.81 4.24 -10.80
CA GLU A 43 4.06 3.47 -11.78
C GLU A 43 3.03 2.59 -11.05
N ARG A 44 1.78 2.61 -11.49
CA ARG A 44 0.72 1.72 -11.04
C ARG A 44 0.44 0.69 -12.11
N LYS A 45 0.56 -0.58 -11.78
CA LYS A 45 0.31 -1.71 -12.68
C LYS A 45 -0.88 -2.52 -12.18
N LEU A 46 -1.73 -2.92 -13.11
CA LEU A 46 -2.96 -3.65 -12.87
C LEU A 46 -3.01 -4.91 -13.75
N GLY A 47 -3.57 -5.98 -13.23
CA GLY A 47 -3.93 -7.15 -14.02
C GLY A 47 -2.80 -7.68 -14.88
N SER A 48 -3.04 -7.72 -16.18
CA SER A 48 -2.09 -8.22 -17.19
C SER A 48 -0.85 -7.35 -17.39
N ASP A 49 -0.84 -6.10 -16.87
CA ASP A 49 0.32 -5.22 -16.97
C ASP A 49 1.40 -5.59 -15.96
N ILE A 50 1.06 -6.43 -14.98
CA ILE A 50 2.00 -6.96 -13.99
C ILE A 50 2.71 -8.17 -14.59
N SER A 51 4.02 -8.06 -14.78
CA SER A 51 4.84 -9.17 -15.26
C SER A 51 5.37 -10.03 -14.09
N SER A 52 5.91 -11.22 -14.42
CA SER A 52 6.61 -12.05 -13.43
C SER A 52 7.83 -11.34 -12.83
N GLU A 53 8.55 -10.55 -13.64
CA GLU A 53 9.69 -9.75 -13.19
C GLU A 53 9.28 -8.62 -12.23
N ASP A 54 8.06 -8.10 -12.35
CA ASP A 54 7.52 -7.13 -11.38
C ASP A 54 7.25 -7.79 -10.03
N ILE A 55 6.75 -9.03 -10.05
CA ILE A 55 6.56 -9.85 -8.83
C ILE A 55 7.91 -10.23 -8.22
N ASP A 56 8.91 -10.58 -9.03
CA ASP A 56 10.25 -10.87 -8.56
C ASP A 56 10.84 -9.66 -7.82
N PHE A 57 10.77 -8.48 -8.42
CA PHE A 57 11.20 -7.24 -7.81
C PHE A 57 10.42 -6.91 -6.52
N PHE A 58 9.08 -7.04 -6.55
CA PHE A 58 8.28 -6.85 -5.36
C PHE A 58 8.70 -7.82 -4.24
N TYR A 59 8.99 -9.09 -4.58
CA TYR A 59 9.40 -10.08 -3.60
C TYR A 59 10.76 -9.75 -2.96
N GLU A 60 11.69 -9.17 -3.70
CA GLU A 60 12.95 -8.65 -3.14
C GLU A 60 12.66 -7.55 -2.11
N CYS A 61 11.81 -6.57 -2.46
CA CYS A 61 11.38 -5.52 -1.54
C CYS A 61 10.69 -6.08 -0.29
N TYR A 62 9.82 -7.07 -0.47
CA TYR A 62 9.13 -7.77 0.62
C TYR A 62 10.11 -8.45 1.57
N CYS A 63 11.08 -9.20 1.05
CA CYS A 63 12.12 -9.85 1.85
C CYS A 63 12.98 -8.82 2.60
N GLU A 64 13.34 -7.71 1.96
CA GLU A 64 14.13 -6.65 2.57
C GLU A 64 13.43 -6.04 3.79
N THR A 65 12.11 -5.83 3.73
CA THR A 65 11.32 -5.37 4.89
C THR A 65 11.46 -6.32 6.07
N TYR A 66 11.37 -7.64 5.84
CA TYR A 66 11.54 -8.63 6.91
C TYR A 66 12.98 -8.66 7.44
N ARG A 67 13.97 -8.56 6.56
CA ARG A 67 15.39 -8.51 6.94
C ARG A 67 15.67 -7.32 7.88
N LEU A 68 15.13 -6.14 7.56
CA LEU A 68 15.27 -4.93 8.39
C LEU A 68 14.61 -5.06 9.77
N HIS A 69 13.60 -5.92 9.88
CA HIS A 69 12.92 -6.23 11.15
C HIS A 69 13.46 -7.48 11.86
N ASN A 70 14.61 -8.02 11.41
CA ASN A 70 15.20 -9.25 11.93
C ASN A 70 14.21 -10.43 11.98
N SER A 71 13.37 -10.55 10.97
CA SER A 71 12.34 -11.58 10.85
C SER A 71 12.41 -12.30 9.51
N ILE A 72 11.71 -13.43 9.39
CA ILE A 72 11.73 -14.27 8.18
C ILE A 72 10.40 -14.07 7.44
N PRO A 73 10.43 -13.86 6.11
CA PRO A 73 9.23 -13.82 5.29
C PRO A 73 8.45 -15.14 5.39
N TYR A 74 7.19 -15.10 5.78
CA TYR A 74 6.35 -16.32 5.89
C TYR A 74 5.64 -16.68 4.58
N LEU A 75 5.51 -15.75 3.63
CA LEU A 75 5.02 -16.04 2.28
C LEU A 75 6.18 -16.21 1.32
N LYS A 76 6.11 -17.27 0.52
CA LYS A 76 7.10 -17.55 -0.52
C LYS A 76 6.74 -16.81 -1.82
N LYS A 77 7.73 -16.58 -2.69
CA LYS A 77 7.51 -15.96 -4.00
C LYS A 77 6.42 -16.65 -4.83
N LEU A 78 6.37 -17.98 -4.78
CA LEU A 78 5.37 -18.76 -5.48
C LEU A 78 3.92 -18.35 -5.11
N PHE A 79 3.67 -17.98 -3.85
CA PHE A 79 2.35 -17.48 -3.45
C PHE A 79 1.92 -16.25 -4.28
N PHE A 80 2.81 -15.28 -4.45
CA PHE A 80 2.51 -14.04 -5.20
C PHE A 80 2.33 -14.32 -6.70
N LEU A 81 3.12 -15.24 -7.26
CA LEU A 81 2.97 -15.67 -8.65
C LEU A 81 1.63 -16.40 -8.89
N GLU A 82 1.24 -17.27 -7.96
CA GLU A 82 -0.06 -17.97 -8.03
C GLU A 82 -1.25 -16.99 -7.86
N VAL A 83 -1.11 -15.96 -7.01
CA VAL A 83 -2.11 -14.89 -6.86
C VAL A 83 -2.22 -14.08 -8.17
N LEU A 84 -1.08 -13.72 -8.80
CA LEU A 84 -1.09 -13.05 -10.10
C LEU A 84 -1.79 -13.90 -11.16
N LYS A 85 -1.52 -15.20 -11.21
CA LYS A 85 -2.12 -16.11 -12.17
C LYS A 85 -3.62 -16.33 -11.95
N SER A 86 -4.04 -16.52 -10.69
CA SER A 86 -5.41 -16.89 -10.36
C SER A 86 -6.38 -15.72 -10.31
N MET A 87 -5.90 -14.53 -9.96
CA MET A 87 -6.75 -13.34 -9.79
C MET A 87 -6.06 -12.04 -10.24
N PRO A 88 -5.56 -11.97 -11.50
CA PRO A 88 -4.78 -10.82 -11.98
C PRO A 88 -5.54 -9.50 -11.83
N ASN A 89 -6.83 -9.47 -12.19
CA ASN A 89 -7.67 -8.27 -12.15
C ASN A 89 -7.97 -7.77 -10.72
N LYS A 90 -7.51 -8.50 -9.69
CA LYS A 90 -7.63 -8.09 -8.28
C LYS A 90 -6.33 -7.55 -7.70
N LEU A 91 -5.31 -7.33 -8.52
CA LEU A 91 -4.02 -6.83 -8.09
C LEU A 91 -3.78 -5.39 -8.52
N LEU A 92 -3.26 -4.58 -7.60
CA LEU A 92 -2.63 -3.30 -7.87
C LEU A 92 -1.22 -3.35 -7.30
N LEU A 93 -0.23 -3.31 -8.18
CA LEU A 93 1.18 -3.20 -7.83
C LEU A 93 1.63 -1.75 -8.09
N ILE A 94 2.20 -1.12 -7.07
CA ILE A 94 2.72 0.24 -7.14
C ILE A 94 4.23 0.16 -7.06
N ILE A 95 4.94 0.66 -8.07
CA ILE A 95 6.40 0.58 -8.18
C ILE A 95 6.97 1.99 -8.23
N ALA A 96 7.97 2.26 -7.41
CA ALA A 96 8.77 3.47 -7.50
C ALA A 96 10.05 3.22 -8.29
N LYS A 97 10.36 4.14 -9.20
CA LYS A 97 11.56 4.11 -10.04
C LYS A 97 12.34 5.41 -9.87
N LYS A 98 13.67 5.30 -9.89
CA LYS A 98 14.60 6.42 -9.97
C LYS A 98 15.49 6.24 -11.19
N GLY A 99 15.29 7.05 -12.22
CA GLY A 99 15.77 6.71 -13.56
C GLY A 99 15.16 5.39 -14.01
N ASP A 100 15.99 4.47 -14.50
CA ASP A 100 15.54 3.14 -14.95
C ASP A 100 15.48 2.09 -13.81
N MET A 101 15.97 2.43 -12.63
CA MET A 101 16.02 1.49 -11.50
C MET A 101 14.72 1.48 -10.71
N LYS A 102 14.15 0.30 -10.49
CA LYS A 102 13.09 0.08 -9.52
C LYS A 102 13.69 0.12 -8.11
N ILE A 103 13.08 0.87 -7.18
CA ILE A 103 13.64 1.11 -5.83
C ILE A 103 12.72 0.70 -4.70
N ALA A 104 11.41 0.63 -4.94
CA ALA A 104 10.43 0.22 -3.94
C ALA A 104 9.16 -0.29 -4.60
N SER A 105 8.39 -1.08 -3.87
CA SER A 105 7.10 -1.57 -4.35
C SER A 105 6.09 -1.76 -3.22
N ALA A 106 4.80 -1.57 -3.53
CA ALA A 106 3.68 -1.85 -2.64
C ALA A 106 2.66 -2.74 -3.35
N PHE A 107 2.23 -3.80 -2.66
CA PHE A 107 1.30 -4.81 -3.15
C PHE A 107 -0.07 -4.61 -2.50
N ASN A 108 -1.10 -4.47 -3.32
CA ASN A 108 -2.47 -4.24 -2.88
C ASN A 108 -3.42 -5.22 -3.55
N ILE A 109 -4.50 -5.56 -2.85
CA ILE A 109 -5.61 -6.39 -3.36
C ILE A 109 -6.83 -5.50 -3.57
N ILE A 110 -7.44 -5.62 -4.74
CA ILE A 110 -8.68 -4.91 -5.10
C ILE A 110 -9.86 -5.81 -4.76
N GLY A 111 -10.64 -5.43 -3.76
CA GLY A 111 -11.92 -6.04 -3.44
C GLY A 111 -13.06 -5.46 -4.26
N GLU A 112 -14.29 -5.71 -3.85
CA GLU A 112 -15.49 -5.19 -4.51
C GLU A 112 -15.63 -3.67 -4.30
N ASP A 113 -15.54 -3.22 -3.07
CA ASP A 113 -15.65 -1.80 -2.67
C ASP A 113 -14.45 -1.30 -1.86
N THR A 114 -13.43 -2.13 -1.68
CA THR A 114 -12.32 -1.89 -0.77
C THR A 114 -10.98 -2.23 -1.43
N LEU A 115 -10.03 -1.31 -1.37
CA LEU A 115 -8.62 -1.57 -1.65
C LEU A 115 -7.94 -2.01 -0.36
N TYR A 116 -7.19 -3.11 -0.41
CA TYR A 116 -6.46 -3.66 0.73
C TYR A 116 -4.96 -3.49 0.52
N GLY A 117 -4.33 -2.56 1.24
CA GLY A 117 -2.88 -2.48 1.34
C GLY A 117 -2.34 -3.66 2.14
N ARG A 118 -1.42 -4.45 1.55
CA ARG A 118 -0.94 -5.68 2.18
C ARG A 118 0.55 -5.66 2.52
N TYR A 119 1.38 -5.51 1.53
CA TYR A 119 2.81 -5.58 1.70
C TYR A 119 3.50 -4.44 0.99
N TRP A 120 4.64 -4.02 1.51
CA TRP A 120 5.51 -3.08 0.85
C TRP A 120 6.96 -3.36 1.22
N GLY A 121 7.88 -2.82 0.45
CA GLY A 121 9.29 -2.76 0.80
C GLY A 121 10.05 -1.82 -0.13
N ALA A 122 11.26 -1.50 0.26
CA ALA A 122 12.15 -0.63 -0.49
C ALA A 122 13.58 -1.15 -0.41
N LEU A 123 14.29 -1.11 -1.53
CA LEU A 123 15.72 -1.40 -1.61
C LEU A 123 16.56 -0.15 -1.33
N GLU A 124 15.98 1.04 -1.56
CA GLU A 124 16.59 2.32 -1.22
C GLU A 124 15.65 3.16 -0.33
N PHE A 125 16.22 3.82 0.68
CA PHE A 125 15.46 4.67 1.59
C PHE A 125 15.35 6.11 1.06
N PHE A 126 14.09 6.57 0.91
CA PHE A 126 13.76 7.97 0.65
C PHE A 126 12.68 8.45 1.62
N SER A 127 12.91 9.61 2.23
CA SER A 127 11.94 10.20 3.16
C SER A 127 10.60 10.47 2.46
N GLY A 128 9.53 9.85 2.95
CA GLY A 128 8.18 9.98 2.41
C GLY A 128 7.80 8.89 1.41
N LEU A 129 8.73 8.06 0.91
CA LEU A 129 8.46 7.04 -0.10
C LEU A 129 7.43 6.00 0.38
N HIS A 130 7.55 5.54 1.61
CA HIS A 130 6.55 4.67 2.23
C HIS A 130 5.14 5.27 2.17
N PHE A 131 5.00 6.55 2.51
CA PHE A 131 3.70 7.21 2.51
C PHE A 131 3.14 7.42 1.11
N GLU A 132 4.01 7.73 0.15
CA GLU A 132 3.62 7.84 -1.26
C GLU A 132 3.05 6.53 -1.77
N LEU A 133 3.79 5.41 -1.64
CA LEU A 133 3.36 4.12 -2.18
C LEU A 133 2.20 3.49 -1.40
N CYS A 134 2.29 3.52 -0.06
CA CYS A 134 1.35 2.78 0.78
C CYS A 134 0.06 3.54 1.08
N TYR A 135 0.01 4.87 0.85
CA TYR A 135 -1.20 5.65 1.16
C TYR A 135 -1.64 6.54 0.00
N TYR A 136 -0.80 7.48 -0.46
CA TYR A 136 -1.26 8.49 -1.41
C TYR A 136 -1.64 7.90 -2.77
N GLN A 137 -0.85 6.99 -3.29
CA GLN A 137 -1.14 6.30 -4.54
C GLN A 137 -2.38 5.41 -4.44
N GLY A 138 -2.57 4.72 -3.31
CA GLY A 138 -3.78 3.93 -3.06
C GLY A 138 -5.03 4.79 -2.92
N GLN A 139 -4.94 5.95 -2.25
CA GLN A 139 -6.05 6.90 -2.13
C GLN A 139 -6.42 7.52 -3.49
N GLU A 140 -5.44 7.93 -4.30
CA GLU A 140 -5.67 8.41 -5.67
C GLU A 140 -6.35 7.33 -6.51
N PHE A 141 -5.82 6.10 -6.47
CA PHE A 141 -6.41 4.97 -7.17
C PHE A 141 -7.87 4.73 -6.77
N CYS A 142 -8.18 4.79 -5.47
CA CYS A 142 -9.56 4.65 -4.99
C CYS A 142 -10.48 5.78 -5.48
N ILE A 143 -9.99 7.01 -5.56
CA ILE A 143 -10.74 8.15 -6.08
C ILE A 143 -11.04 7.94 -7.57
N GLU A 144 -10.02 7.66 -8.37
CA GLU A 144 -10.13 7.47 -9.82
C GLU A 144 -11.08 6.32 -10.19
N ASN A 145 -11.05 5.22 -9.41
CA ASN A 145 -11.85 4.02 -9.68
C ASN A 145 -13.14 3.94 -8.84
N LYS A 146 -13.51 5.01 -8.12
CA LYS A 146 -14.70 5.08 -7.26
C LYS A 146 -14.78 3.97 -6.21
N ILE A 147 -13.63 3.46 -5.77
CA ILE A 147 -13.54 2.49 -4.67
C ILE A 147 -13.83 3.22 -3.36
N LYS A 148 -14.74 2.66 -2.57
CA LYS A 148 -15.32 3.31 -1.40
C LYS A 148 -14.37 3.35 -0.20
N TYR A 149 -13.58 2.30 -0.02
CA TYR A 149 -12.73 2.14 1.15
C TYR A 149 -11.29 1.81 0.77
N PHE A 150 -10.36 2.22 1.63
CA PHE A 150 -8.99 1.75 1.58
C PHE A 150 -8.55 1.32 2.97
N GLU A 151 -8.18 0.04 3.12
CA GLU A 151 -7.63 -0.50 4.36
C GLU A 151 -6.12 -0.47 4.36
N GLY A 152 -5.57 0.33 5.27
CA GLY A 152 -4.11 0.50 5.44
C GLY A 152 -3.47 -0.45 6.46
N GLY A 153 -4.21 -1.47 6.94
CA GLY A 153 -3.75 -2.43 7.94
C GLY A 153 -3.77 -1.90 9.38
N ALA A 154 -3.20 -2.69 10.29
CA ALA A 154 -3.12 -2.39 11.71
C ALA A 154 -2.13 -1.27 12.03
N GLN A 155 -1.46 -1.08 12.96
CA GLN A 155 -0.36 -0.22 13.41
C GLN A 155 -0.16 1.12 12.65
N GLY A 156 0.35 2.11 13.34
CA GLY A 156 0.82 3.37 12.77
C GLY A 156 -0.16 4.53 12.90
N GLU A 157 -0.07 5.29 13.99
CA GLU A 157 -0.84 6.52 14.22
C GLU A 157 -0.63 7.57 13.12
N HIS A 158 0.51 7.48 12.39
CA HIS A 158 0.79 8.33 11.23
C HIS A 158 -0.31 8.24 10.13
N LYS A 159 -1.12 7.18 10.12
CA LYS A 159 -2.28 7.03 9.23
C LYS A 159 -3.38 8.06 9.51
N LEU A 160 -3.56 8.46 10.77
CA LEU A 160 -4.52 9.51 11.17
C LEU A 160 -4.18 10.86 10.49
N ALA A 161 -2.89 11.16 10.36
CA ALA A 161 -2.46 12.37 9.68
C ALA A 161 -2.76 12.36 8.17
N ARG A 162 -3.06 11.19 7.59
CA ARG A 162 -3.35 10.96 6.17
C ARG A 162 -4.80 10.59 5.90
N GLY A 163 -5.69 10.93 6.85
CA GLY A 163 -7.14 10.80 6.70
C GLY A 163 -7.70 9.40 6.95
N PHE A 164 -6.89 8.44 7.34
CA PHE A 164 -7.40 7.15 7.81
C PHE A 164 -8.05 7.31 9.19
N LYS A 165 -9.05 6.48 9.45
CA LYS A 165 -9.73 6.41 10.75
C LYS A 165 -9.60 5.02 11.34
N PRO A 166 -9.47 4.88 12.66
CA PRO A 166 -9.48 3.57 13.30
C PRO A 166 -10.87 2.94 13.19
N PHE A 167 -10.91 1.63 13.02
CA PHE A 167 -12.14 0.86 13.07
C PHE A 167 -11.89 -0.50 13.73
N ASN A 168 -12.92 -1.07 14.31
CA ASN A 168 -12.86 -2.38 14.93
C ASN A 168 -12.97 -3.46 13.86
N THR A 169 -12.10 -4.46 13.97
CA THR A 169 -12.20 -5.71 13.21
C THR A 169 -12.50 -6.85 14.17
N TYR A 170 -13.22 -7.82 13.68
CA TYR A 170 -13.62 -9.00 14.44
C TYR A 170 -13.00 -10.24 13.76
N SER A 171 -12.51 -11.18 14.55
CA SER A 171 -12.03 -12.46 14.06
C SER A 171 -12.41 -13.57 15.01
N ASN A 172 -12.68 -14.75 14.47
CA ASN A 172 -12.95 -15.96 15.25
C ASN A 172 -11.79 -16.94 15.02
N HIS A 173 -11.33 -17.55 16.10
CA HIS A 173 -10.20 -18.48 16.05
C HIS A 173 -10.62 -19.79 16.67
N PHE A 174 -10.36 -20.88 15.97
CA PHE A 174 -10.47 -22.24 16.52
C PHE A 174 -9.07 -22.73 16.87
N ILE A 175 -8.86 -23.06 18.14
CA ILE A 175 -7.59 -23.65 18.62
C ILE A 175 -7.86 -25.13 18.84
N ALA A 176 -7.25 -26.00 18.01
CA ALA A 176 -7.46 -27.43 18.09
C ALA A 176 -6.82 -28.05 19.33
N ASN A 177 -5.66 -27.54 19.75
CA ASN A 177 -4.96 -28.02 20.93
C ASN A 177 -5.60 -27.44 22.21
N SER A 178 -6.04 -28.36 23.10
CA SER A 178 -6.68 -27.99 24.38
C SER A 178 -5.79 -27.20 25.33
N ASP A 179 -4.46 -27.39 25.25
CA ASP A 179 -3.50 -26.73 26.14
C ASP A 179 -3.34 -25.21 25.85
N PHE A 180 -3.86 -24.77 24.70
CA PHE A 180 -3.83 -23.37 24.27
C PHE A 180 -5.23 -22.72 24.17
N ARG A 181 -6.25 -23.35 24.75
CA ARG A 181 -7.62 -22.80 24.82
C ARG A 181 -7.85 -21.93 26.03
#